data_7d7891aec371aec692f20a814bd89a4f
#
_entry.id   7d7891aec371aec692f20a814bd89a4f
#
_cell.length_a   1.000
_cell.length_b   1.000
_cell.length_c   1.000
_cell.angle_alpha   90.00
_cell.angle_beta   90.00
_cell.angle_gamma   90.00
#
_symmetry.space_group_name_H-M   'P 1'
#
loop_
_entity.id
_entity.type
_entity.pdbx_description
1 polymer ?
#
loop_
_entity_poly.entity_id
_entity_poly.type
_entity_poly.pdbx_seq_one_letter_code
_entity_poly.pdbx_strand_id
1 'polypeptide(L)'
;MANLSAFRMNTTTAASAMAVILGSVVALFAQAPAQQQQPEFVKQAQQFMKEGKPEAALAVYRQTLQSSPNSVPANIGVGSVLDLIGKGNEAKKYFAKAIEAADTPERKARAKRAMAISYAFEGNCSKTVEYEQQVIEFYANKKDFFQQGEIADEAARICLDSGDLGAAYKWYKTGHDTGLKEPDIKPARRDLWDFRWEHAQARIAARRGEQAEAQKHVAAAKAVLDKGTIPEQAQFFPYLKGYVAFYAGDYKTALEELKQANQNDPFIQCMIAQTYGKLGDNDKGTEYYRKTLAATSHNPPAAYAVPFARKKLS
;
A
#
# COMPACT_ATOMS: atom_id res chain seq x y z
N MET A 1 55.10 -2.14 -48.35
CA MET A 1 56.59 -2.39 -48.21
C MET A 1 56.86 -2.45 -46.73
N ALA A 2 57.10 -3.64 -46.30
CA ALA A 2 58.28 -4.20 -45.58
C ALA A 2 58.21 -3.78 -44.08
N ASN A 3 58.02 -4.69 -43.26
CA ASN A 3 58.70 -5.89 -42.72
C ASN A 3 59.21 -5.65 -41.30
N LEU A 4 58.62 -6.42 -40.34
CA LEU A 4 59.30 -7.44 -39.50
C LEU A 4 60.45 -6.92 -38.62
N SER A 5 60.48 -7.15 -37.33
CA SER A 5 60.86 -8.40 -36.72
C SER A 5 60.84 -8.34 -35.18
N ALA A 6 60.58 -9.49 -34.62
CA ALA A 6 60.61 -9.86 -33.22
C ALA A 6 62.02 -9.81 -32.61
N PHE A 7 62.08 -9.63 -31.28
CA PHE A 7 63.15 -10.20 -30.47
C PHE A 7 62.61 -10.66 -29.10
N ARG A 8 62.68 -11.95 -28.88
CA ARG A 8 62.57 -12.61 -27.56
C ARG A 8 63.92 -12.47 -26.86
N MET A 9 63.95 -12.32 -25.56
CA MET A 9 64.86 -13.13 -24.72
C MET A 9 64.41 -13.11 -23.24
N ASN A 10 64.41 -14.31 -22.68
CA ASN A 10 64.36 -14.72 -21.29
C ASN A 10 65.49 -14.20 -20.43
N THR A 11 65.30 -14.05 -19.11
CA THR A 11 66.01 -14.78 -18.03
C THR A 11 65.53 -14.31 -16.64
N THR A 12 64.94 -15.20 -15.88
CA THR A 12 65.38 -15.87 -14.64
C THR A 12 65.50 -15.04 -13.36
N THR A 13 64.64 -15.42 -12.42
CA THR A 13 64.84 -15.70 -10.98
C THR A 13 65.39 -14.65 -10.04
N ALA A 14 64.57 -14.29 -9.06
CA ALA A 14 64.97 -14.32 -7.63
C ALA A 14 63.71 -14.40 -6.74
N ALA A 15 63.62 -15.46 -5.96
CA ALA A 15 62.61 -15.67 -4.92
C ALA A 15 62.94 -14.80 -3.71
N SER A 16 61.95 -14.10 -3.20
CA SER A 16 61.97 -13.59 -1.83
C SER A 16 60.63 -13.90 -1.18
N ALA A 17 60.67 -14.83 -0.27
CA ALA A 17 59.56 -15.20 0.58
C ALA A 17 59.22 -14.03 1.52
N MET A 18 57.99 -13.50 1.38
CA MET A 18 57.41 -12.63 2.39
C MET A 18 56.13 -13.30 2.92
N ALA A 19 56.22 -13.73 4.17
CA ALA A 19 55.14 -14.34 4.90
C ALA A 19 53.99 -13.33 5.05
N VAL A 20 52.87 -13.56 4.36
CA VAL A 20 51.63 -12.84 4.54
C VAL A 20 50.85 -13.53 5.65
N ILE A 21 50.79 -12.90 6.79
CA ILE A 21 49.88 -13.26 7.91
C ILE A 21 48.46 -13.05 7.40
N LEU A 22 47.73 -14.12 7.08
CA LEU A 22 46.30 -14.13 6.81
C LEU A 22 45.55 -13.87 8.14
N GLY A 23 45.29 -12.61 8.44
CA GLY A 23 44.32 -12.24 9.42
C GLY A 23 42.93 -12.56 8.88
N SER A 24 42.30 -13.60 9.42
CA SER A 24 40.91 -13.96 9.14
C SER A 24 39.98 -12.87 9.69
N VAL A 25 39.59 -11.93 8.84
CA VAL A 25 38.47 -11.04 9.12
C VAL A 25 37.20 -11.88 8.97
N VAL A 26 36.70 -12.40 10.09
CA VAL A 26 35.34 -12.94 10.15
C VAL A 26 34.39 -11.74 10.01
N ALA A 27 33.95 -11.50 8.78
CA ALA A 27 32.85 -10.59 8.51
C ALA A 27 31.60 -11.20 9.16
N LEU A 28 31.20 -10.67 10.30
CA LEU A 28 29.85 -10.87 10.83
C LEU A 28 28.88 -10.24 9.82
N PHE A 29 28.40 -11.03 8.88
CA PHE A 29 27.18 -10.70 8.16
C PHE A 29 26.07 -10.74 9.20
N ALA A 30 25.61 -9.58 9.68
CA ALA A 30 24.34 -9.47 10.34
C ALA A 30 23.29 -10.03 9.38
N GLN A 31 22.80 -11.24 9.68
CA GLN A 31 21.71 -11.85 8.94
C GLN A 31 20.53 -10.89 9.04
N ALA A 32 20.17 -10.27 7.91
CA ALA A 32 18.88 -9.60 7.81
C ALA A 32 17.80 -10.58 8.29
N PRO A 33 16.81 -10.12 9.08
CA PRO A 33 15.77 -11.00 9.59
C PRO A 33 15.17 -11.75 8.40
N ALA A 34 15.20 -13.09 8.49
CA ALA A 34 14.68 -13.95 7.44
C ALA A 34 13.27 -13.48 7.10
N GLN A 35 13.07 -12.94 5.91
CA GLN A 35 11.74 -12.68 5.38
C GLN A 35 11.03 -14.04 5.42
N GLN A 36 10.05 -14.18 6.32
CA GLN A 36 9.25 -15.39 6.40
C GLN A 36 8.67 -15.63 5.02
N GLN A 37 9.18 -16.63 4.32
CA GLN A 37 8.69 -16.99 2.99
C GLN A 37 7.20 -17.24 3.10
N GLN A 38 6.45 -16.53 2.26
CA GLN A 38 5.00 -16.66 2.20
C GLN A 38 4.64 -18.12 1.90
N PRO A 39 3.72 -18.76 2.67
CA PRO A 39 3.35 -20.15 2.45
C PRO A 39 2.89 -20.40 1.01
N GLU A 40 3.19 -21.58 0.46
CA GLU A 40 2.93 -21.90 -0.95
C GLU A 40 1.44 -21.79 -1.30
N PHE A 41 0.56 -22.26 -0.42
CA PHE A 41 -0.90 -22.12 -0.63
C PHE A 41 -1.36 -20.66 -0.74
N VAL A 42 -0.67 -19.73 -0.08
CA VAL A 42 -0.99 -18.29 -0.22
C VAL A 42 -0.59 -17.78 -1.60
N LYS A 43 0.58 -18.17 -2.10
CA LYS A 43 1.03 -17.80 -3.46
C LYS A 43 0.08 -18.37 -4.52
N GLN A 44 -0.31 -19.64 -4.36
CA GLN A 44 -1.24 -20.30 -5.26
C GLN A 44 -2.61 -19.58 -5.28
N ALA A 45 -3.17 -19.27 -4.11
CA ALA A 45 -4.43 -18.54 -4.04
C ALA A 45 -4.34 -17.14 -4.64
N GLN A 46 -3.23 -16.43 -4.39
CA GLN A 46 -2.99 -15.11 -5.00
C GLN A 46 -2.88 -15.19 -6.54
N GLN A 47 -2.32 -16.28 -7.05
CA GLN A 47 -2.27 -16.49 -8.51
C GLN A 47 -3.69 -16.67 -9.07
N PHE A 48 -4.55 -17.45 -8.42
CA PHE A 48 -5.95 -17.56 -8.83
C PHE A 48 -6.70 -16.23 -8.77
N MET A 49 -6.43 -15.40 -7.76
CA MET A 49 -7.00 -14.04 -7.71
C MET A 49 -6.58 -13.21 -8.93
N LYS A 50 -5.29 -13.23 -9.30
CA LYS A 50 -4.79 -12.52 -10.49
C LYS A 50 -5.41 -13.02 -11.80
N GLU A 51 -5.78 -14.30 -11.84
CA GLU A 51 -6.48 -14.92 -12.97
C GLU A 51 -8.00 -14.67 -12.97
N GLY A 52 -8.51 -13.90 -12.01
CA GLY A 52 -9.95 -13.63 -11.86
C GLY A 52 -10.77 -14.85 -11.40
N LYS A 53 -10.13 -15.77 -10.67
CA LYS A 53 -10.74 -17.03 -10.19
C LYS A 53 -10.88 -17.04 -8.66
N PRO A 54 -11.71 -16.18 -8.05
CA PRO A 54 -11.82 -16.08 -6.59
C PRO A 54 -12.31 -17.37 -5.92
N GLU A 55 -13.18 -18.13 -6.57
CA GLU A 55 -13.66 -19.41 -6.02
C GLU A 55 -12.54 -20.45 -5.94
N ALA A 56 -11.61 -20.48 -6.90
CA ALA A 56 -10.44 -21.35 -6.83
C ALA A 56 -9.49 -20.89 -5.71
N ALA A 57 -9.30 -19.59 -5.51
CA ALA A 57 -8.52 -19.06 -4.38
C ALA A 57 -9.15 -19.45 -3.04
N LEU A 58 -10.49 -19.36 -2.90
CA LEU A 58 -11.22 -19.81 -1.72
C LEU A 58 -11.03 -21.33 -1.48
N ALA A 59 -11.07 -22.15 -2.53
CA ALA A 59 -10.88 -23.59 -2.42
C ALA A 59 -9.50 -23.93 -1.83
N VAL A 60 -8.42 -23.29 -2.30
CA VAL A 60 -7.06 -23.47 -1.76
C VAL A 60 -6.98 -23.13 -0.28
N TYR A 61 -7.51 -21.97 0.13
CA TYR A 61 -7.50 -21.58 1.55
C TYR A 61 -8.36 -22.52 2.40
N ARG A 62 -9.56 -22.92 1.94
CA ARG A 62 -10.45 -23.81 2.67
C ARG A 62 -9.87 -25.22 2.81
N GLN A 63 -9.17 -25.72 1.79
CA GLN A 63 -8.44 -26.98 1.87
C GLN A 63 -7.36 -26.94 2.97
N THR A 64 -6.61 -25.83 3.05
CA THR A 64 -5.65 -25.63 4.14
C THR A 64 -6.33 -25.64 5.51
N LEU A 65 -7.52 -25.04 5.64
CA LEU A 65 -8.28 -25.02 6.90
C LEU A 65 -8.87 -26.38 7.29
N GLN A 66 -9.04 -27.32 6.37
CA GLN A 66 -9.45 -28.69 6.71
C GLN A 66 -8.36 -29.42 7.51
N SER A 67 -7.09 -29.25 7.14
CA SER A 67 -5.95 -29.86 7.85
C SER A 67 -5.41 -28.98 9.00
N SER A 68 -5.62 -27.68 8.94
CA SER A 68 -5.10 -26.70 9.90
C SER A 68 -6.13 -25.61 10.18
N PRO A 69 -7.19 -25.89 10.96
CA PRO A 69 -8.30 -24.95 11.19
C PRO A 69 -7.87 -23.61 11.80
N ASN A 70 -6.78 -23.60 12.56
CA ASN A 70 -6.21 -22.44 13.23
C ASN A 70 -5.13 -21.72 12.42
N SER A 71 -4.98 -22.04 11.12
CA SER A 71 -4.03 -21.34 10.26
C SER A 71 -4.41 -19.87 10.10
N VAL A 72 -3.67 -18.97 10.75
CA VAL A 72 -3.90 -17.52 10.69
C VAL A 72 -3.84 -17.03 9.24
N PRO A 73 -2.81 -17.36 8.41
CA PRO A 73 -2.77 -16.88 7.03
C PRO A 73 -3.90 -17.43 6.15
N ALA A 74 -4.38 -18.67 6.40
CA ALA A 74 -5.49 -19.22 5.63
C ALA A 74 -6.82 -18.55 6.01
N ASN A 75 -7.09 -18.33 7.31
CA ASN A 75 -8.27 -17.59 7.75
C ASN A 75 -8.27 -16.15 7.20
N ILE A 76 -7.15 -15.43 7.26
CA ILE A 76 -7.03 -14.10 6.64
C ILE A 76 -7.29 -14.18 5.12
N GLY A 77 -6.75 -15.18 4.44
CA GLY A 77 -6.93 -15.37 3.00
C GLY A 77 -8.39 -15.59 2.61
N VAL A 78 -9.12 -16.46 3.31
CA VAL A 78 -10.57 -16.66 3.07
C VAL A 78 -11.33 -15.36 3.27
N GLY A 79 -11.10 -14.67 4.41
CA GLY A 79 -11.77 -13.40 4.71
C GLY A 79 -11.52 -12.36 3.64
N SER A 80 -10.26 -12.20 3.20
CA SER A 80 -9.89 -11.22 2.17
C SER A 80 -10.58 -11.47 0.83
N VAL A 81 -10.65 -12.73 0.38
CA VAL A 81 -11.37 -13.05 -0.86
C VAL A 81 -12.87 -12.82 -0.71
N LEU A 82 -13.44 -13.19 0.45
CA LEU A 82 -14.87 -12.97 0.72
C LEU A 82 -15.27 -11.49 0.69
N ASP A 83 -14.45 -10.58 1.25
CA ASP A 83 -14.69 -9.14 1.16
C ASP A 83 -14.66 -8.67 -0.30
N LEU A 84 -13.65 -9.08 -1.06
CA LEU A 84 -13.51 -8.73 -2.47
C LEU A 84 -14.71 -9.18 -3.32
N ILE A 85 -15.34 -10.30 -2.98
CA ILE A 85 -16.56 -10.76 -3.68
C ILE A 85 -17.87 -10.31 -3.03
N GLY A 86 -17.80 -9.46 -1.97
CA GLY A 86 -18.96 -8.83 -1.33
C GLY A 86 -19.65 -9.65 -0.25
N LYS A 87 -18.97 -10.61 0.34
CA LYS A 87 -19.47 -11.46 1.43
C LYS A 87 -18.91 -11.02 2.81
N GLY A 88 -18.93 -9.71 3.12
CA GLY A 88 -18.28 -9.12 4.28
C GLY A 88 -18.70 -9.71 5.63
N ASN A 89 -19.98 -10.08 5.82
CA ASN A 89 -20.42 -10.73 7.05
C ASN A 89 -19.78 -12.11 7.27
N GLU A 90 -19.53 -12.85 6.20
CA GLU A 90 -18.81 -14.11 6.26
C GLU A 90 -17.31 -13.87 6.48
N ALA A 91 -16.73 -12.90 5.78
CA ALA A 91 -15.32 -12.51 5.90
C ALA A 91 -14.91 -12.23 7.34
N LYS A 92 -15.71 -11.42 8.07
CA LYS A 92 -15.44 -11.06 9.46
C LYS A 92 -15.37 -12.25 10.41
N LYS A 93 -16.10 -13.35 10.13
CA LYS A 93 -16.00 -14.58 10.92
C LYS A 93 -14.62 -15.23 10.80
N TYR A 94 -14.04 -15.20 9.61
CA TYR A 94 -12.68 -15.73 9.39
C TYR A 94 -11.60 -14.82 9.98
N PHE A 95 -11.74 -13.50 9.89
CA PHE A 95 -10.82 -12.60 10.57
C PHE A 95 -10.88 -12.72 12.09
N ALA A 96 -12.06 -12.91 12.68
CA ALA A 96 -12.20 -13.18 14.11
C ALA A 96 -11.47 -14.47 14.52
N LYS A 97 -11.61 -15.56 13.75
CA LYS A 97 -10.86 -16.79 13.97
C LYS A 97 -9.34 -16.57 13.84
N ALA A 98 -8.91 -15.77 12.86
CA ALA A 98 -7.49 -15.45 12.71
C ALA A 98 -6.94 -14.67 13.91
N ILE A 99 -7.71 -13.74 14.49
CA ILE A 99 -7.33 -12.98 15.69
C ILE A 99 -7.24 -13.92 16.92
N GLU A 100 -8.20 -14.83 17.07
CA GLU A 100 -8.24 -15.81 18.16
C GLU A 100 -7.08 -16.81 18.08
N ALA A 101 -6.83 -17.34 16.88
CA ALA A 101 -5.78 -18.32 16.62
C ALA A 101 -4.34 -17.75 16.58
N ALA A 102 -4.19 -16.42 16.62
CA ALA A 102 -2.88 -15.80 16.54
C ALA A 102 -2.05 -16.04 17.79
N ASP A 103 -0.97 -16.79 17.63
CA ASP A 103 -0.02 -17.23 18.66
C ASP A 103 1.13 -16.24 18.92
N THR A 104 1.28 -15.22 18.07
CA THR A 104 2.26 -14.15 18.26
C THR A 104 1.63 -12.76 18.14
N PRO A 105 2.20 -11.74 18.80
CA PRO A 105 1.73 -10.36 18.67
C PRO A 105 1.70 -9.86 17.21
N GLU A 106 2.66 -10.26 16.39
CA GLU A 106 2.76 -9.92 14.97
C GLU A 106 1.59 -10.51 14.16
N ARG A 107 1.30 -11.79 14.37
CA ARG A 107 0.17 -12.46 13.71
C ARG A 107 -1.15 -11.84 14.14
N LYS A 108 -1.26 -11.49 15.43
CA LYS A 108 -2.46 -10.84 15.98
C LYS A 108 -2.65 -9.44 15.40
N ALA A 109 -1.60 -8.62 15.32
CA ALA A 109 -1.65 -7.31 14.69
C ALA A 109 -2.07 -7.41 13.21
N ARG A 110 -1.49 -8.36 12.46
CA ARG A 110 -1.87 -8.61 11.06
C ARG A 110 -3.33 -9.01 10.91
N ALA A 111 -3.84 -9.89 11.77
CA ALA A 111 -5.24 -10.32 11.73
C ALA A 111 -6.19 -9.17 12.10
N LYS A 112 -5.83 -8.32 13.07
CA LYS A 112 -6.59 -7.11 13.44
C LYS A 112 -6.62 -6.09 12.30
N ARG A 113 -5.49 -5.85 11.62
CA ARG A 113 -5.45 -4.98 10.45
C ARG A 113 -6.34 -5.52 9.33
N ALA A 114 -6.36 -6.83 9.09
CA ALA A 114 -7.27 -7.42 8.12
C ALA A 114 -8.75 -7.23 8.49
N MET A 115 -9.10 -7.32 9.78
CA MET A 115 -10.45 -6.98 10.27
C MET A 115 -10.77 -5.50 10.09
N ALA A 116 -9.81 -4.59 10.34
CA ALA A 116 -9.98 -3.15 10.10
C ALA A 116 -10.34 -2.86 8.65
N ILE A 117 -9.60 -3.44 7.71
CA ILE A 117 -9.88 -3.33 6.27
C ILE A 117 -11.25 -3.92 5.92
N SER A 118 -11.68 -5.02 6.56
CA SER A 118 -13.02 -5.58 6.35
C SER A 118 -14.13 -4.57 6.70
N TYR A 119 -13.97 -3.84 7.80
CA TYR A 119 -14.90 -2.74 8.15
C TYR A 119 -14.79 -1.56 7.16
N ALA A 120 -13.63 -1.34 6.56
CA ALA A 120 -13.49 -0.33 5.51
C ALA A 120 -14.29 -0.68 4.24
N PHE A 121 -14.45 -1.97 3.89
CA PHE A 121 -15.35 -2.42 2.82
C PHE A 121 -16.82 -2.06 3.08
N GLU A 122 -17.19 -1.82 4.32
CA GLU A 122 -18.53 -1.34 4.73
C GLU A 122 -18.58 0.20 4.86
N GLY A 123 -17.48 0.91 4.62
CA GLY A 123 -17.37 2.36 4.84
C GLY A 123 -17.41 2.75 6.32
N ASN A 124 -17.11 1.82 7.23
CA ASN A 124 -17.21 2.02 8.67
C ASN A 124 -15.90 2.54 9.27
N CYS A 125 -15.64 3.85 9.13
CA CYS A 125 -14.45 4.52 9.69
C CYS A 125 -14.27 4.22 11.18
N SER A 126 -15.33 4.33 12.00
CA SER A 126 -15.23 4.15 13.45
C SER A 126 -14.71 2.77 13.84
N LYS A 127 -15.25 1.70 13.24
CA LYS A 127 -14.79 0.33 13.49
C LYS A 127 -13.40 0.06 12.92
N THR A 128 -13.08 0.62 11.75
CA THR A 128 -11.72 0.56 11.21
C THR A 128 -10.73 1.15 12.20
N VAL A 129 -10.99 2.36 12.69
CA VAL A 129 -10.13 3.06 13.68
C VAL A 129 -9.96 2.25 14.96
N GLU A 130 -11.03 1.64 15.48
CA GLU A 130 -10.97 0.80 16.69
C GLU A 130 -9.95 -0.35 16.56
N TYR A 131 -9.88 -0.99 15.40
CA TYR A 131 -8.92 -2.05 15.15
C TYR A 131 -7.52 -1.52 14.80
N GLU A 132 -7.42 -0.44 14.01
CA GLU A 132 -6.12 0.15 13.67
C GLU A 132 -5.40 0.74 14.89
N GLN A 133 -6.12 1.31 15.86
CA GLN A 133 -5.52 1.75 17.12
C GLN A 133 -4.78 0.61 17.84
N GLN A 134 -5.32 -0.60 17.83
CA GLN A 134 -4.68 -1.76 18.45
C GLN A 134 -3.43 -2.21 17.66
N VAL A 135 -3.39 -1.95 16.35
CA VAL A 135 -2.20 -2.21 15.52
C VAL A 135 -1.16 -1.11 15.76
N ILE A 136 -1.56 0.15 15.88
CA ILE A 136 -0.68 1.26 16.25
C ILE A 136 -0.03 1.00 17.62
N GLU A 137 -0.80 0.55 18.62
CA GLU A 137 -0.29 0.20 19.95
C GLU A 137 0.77 -0.92 19.89
N PHE A 138 0.56 -1.94 19.06
CA PHE A 138 1.55 -2.98 18.82
C PHE A 138 2.88 -2.41 18.30
N TYR A 139 2.85 -1.49 17.33
CA TYR A 139 4.06 -0.84 16.82
C TYR A 139 4.64 0.19 17.81
N ALA A 140 3.81 0.81 18.64
CA ALA A 140 4.28 1.71 19.71
C ALA A 140 5.12 0.94 20.74
N ASN A 141 4.69 -0.25 21.14
CA ASN A 141 5.46 -1.12 22.05
C ASN A 141 6.82 -1.54 21.45
N LYS A 142 6.93 -1.53 20.12
CA LYS A 142 8.19 -1.78 19.39
C LYS A 142 9.01 -0.51 19.12
N LYS A 143 8.49 0.66 19.45
CA LYS A 143 9.06 1.97 19.11
C LYS A 143 9.26 2.15 17.59
N ASP A 144 8.43 1.49 16.79
CA ASP A 144 8.44 1.61 15.34
C ASP A 144 7.53 2.77 14.91
N PHE A 145 8.09 3.98 14.94
CA PHE A 145 7.37 5.21 14.63
C PHE A 145 6.89 5.25 13.17
N PHE A 146 7.67 4.62 12.27
CA PHE A 146 7.28 4.57 10.87
C PHE A 146 5.99 3.77 10.67
N GLN A 147 5.94 2.55 11.19
CA GLN A 147 4.75 1.70 11.07
C GLN A 147 3.54 2.29 11.82
N GLN A 148 3.75 2.95 12.96
CA GLN A 148 2.66 3.68 13.63
C GLN A 148 2.05 4.74 12.70
N GLY A 149 2.91 5.51 12.02
CA GLY A 149 2.48 6.53 11.08
C GLY A 149 1.75 5.94 9.86
N GLU A 150 2.28 4.85 9.29
CA GLU A 150 1.66 4.14 8.16
C GLU A 150 0.22 3.67 8.49
N ILE A 151 0.02 3.07 9.67
CA ILE A 151 -1.29 2.58 10.08
C ILE A 151 -2.26 3.74 10.38
N ALA A 152 -1.75 4.84 10.94
CA ALA A 152 -2.56 6.05 11.13
C ALA A 152 -3.00 6.67 9.79
N ASP A 153 -2.12 6.72 8.79
CA ASP A 153 -2.44 7.17 7.43
C ASP A 153 -3.46 6.25 6.75
N GLU A 154 -3.38 4.93 7.00
CA GLU A 154 -4.35 3.95 6.51
C GLU A 154 -5.74 4.22 7.09
N ALA A 155 -5.85 4.37 8.42
CA ALA A 155 -7.10 4.73 9.09
C ALA A 155 -7.65 6.07 8.57
N ALA A 156 -6.78 7.07 8.39
CA ALA A 156 -7.15 8.38 7.88
C ALA A 156 -7.73 8.30 6.46
N ARG A 157 -7.10 7.52 5.57
CA ARG A 157 -7.59 7.32 4.21
C ARG A 157 -8.98 6.71 4.19
N ILE A 158 -9.21 5.70 5.01
CA ILE A 158 -10.52 5.03 5.10
C ILE A 158 -11.59 6.00 5.61
N CYS A 159 -11.27 6.82 6.60
CA CYS A 159 -12.18 7.86 7.10
C CYS A 159 -12.47 8.93 6.04
N LEU A 160 -11.44 9.37 5.28
CA LEU A 160 -11.62 10.28 4.16
C LEU A 160 -12.58 9.69 3.11
N ASP A 161 -12.38 8.43 2.75
CA ASP A 161 -13.17 7.76 1.71
C ASP A 161 -14.62 7.53 2.17
N SER A 162 -14.85 7.26 3.45
CA SER A 162 -16.19 7.16 4.06
C SER A 162 -16.89 8.51 4.29
N GLY A 163 -16.17 9.63 4.13
CA GLY A 163 -16.72 10.98 4.28
C GLY A 163 -16.53 11.61 5.65
N ASP A 164 -15.91 10.93 6.62
CA ASP A 164 -15.55 11.52 7.91
C ASP A 164 -14.25 12.33 7.79
N LEU A 165 -14.39 13.57 7.30
CA LEU A 165 -13.26 14.46 7.07
C LEU A 165 -12.57 14.91 8.37
N GLY A 166 -13.30 14.92 9.50
CA GLY A 166 -12.76 15.26 10.81
C GLY A 166 -11.82 14.16 11.32
N ALA A 167 -12.28 12.91 11.29
CA ALA A 167 -11.45 11.76 11.63
C ALA A 167 -10.28 11.61 10.68
N ALA A 168 -10.50 11.81 9.37
CA ALA A 168 -9.43 11.77 8.38
C ALA A 168 -8.30 12.77 8.71
N TYR A 169 -8.64 14.01 8.98
CA TYR A 169 -7.66 15.04 9.38
C TYR A 169 -6.88 14.63 10.63
N LYS A 170 -7.61 14.21 11.68
CA LYS A 170 -7.00 13.78 12.94
C LYS A 170 -5.98 12.66 12.73
N TRP A 171 -6.35 11.64 11.96
CA TRP A 171 -5.49 10.47 11.77
C TRP A 171 -4.32 10.73 10.83
N TYR A 172 -4.47 11.53 9.76
CA TYR A 172 -3.33 11.98 8.94
C TYR A 172 -2.35 12.84 9.76
N LYS A 173 -2.88 13.74 10.61
CA LYS A 173 -2.02 14.51 11.52
C LYS A 173 -1.29 13.59 12.49
N THR A 174 -1.96 12.60 13.04
CA THR A 174 -1.35 11.61 13.93
C THR A 174 -0.25 10.83 13.21
N GLY A 175 -0.49 10.41 11.96
CA GLY A 175 0.51 9.71 11.13
C GLY A 175 1.75 10.55 10.91
N HIS A 176 1.58 11.76 10.42
CA HIS A 176 2.65 12.73 10.19
C HIS A 176 3.45 13.01 11.47
N ASP A 177 2.77 13.44 12.55
CA ASP A 177 3.43 13.82 13.81
C ASP A 177 4.18 12.62 14.45
N THR A 178 3.65 11.41 14.27
CA THR A 178 4.27 10.20 14.80
C THR A 178 5.48 9.79 13.97
N GLY A 179 5.35 9.80 12.66
CA GLY A 179 6.45 9.46 11.74
C GLY A 179 7.66 10.39 11.90
N LEU A 180 7.43 11.66 12.19
CA LEU A 180 8.49 12.64 12.46
C LEU A 180 9.23 12.42 13.80
N LYS A 181 8.71 11.57 14.70
CA LYS A 181 9.39 11.20 15.96
C LYS A 181 10.43 10.10 15.78
N GLU A 182 10.62 9.56 14.58
CA GLU A 182 11.68 8.58 14.32
C GLU A 182 13.03 9.14 14.74
N PRO A 183 13.79 8.46 15.63
CA PRO A 183 15.11 8.94 16.04
C PRO A 183 16.05 9.06 14.84
N ASP A 184 16.84 10.12 14.80
CA ASP A 184 17.81 10.39 13.73
C ASP A 184 17.19 10.32 12.32
N ILE A 185 15.93 10.81 12.21
CA ILE A 185 15.15 10.76 10.97
C ILE A 185 15.93 11.38 9.81
N LYS A 186 16.13 10.62 8.75
CA LYS A 186 16.82 11.05 7.54
C LYS A 186 15.98 12.06 6.73
N PRO A 187 16.62 12.99 5.99
CA PRO A 187 15.90 13.98 5.17
C PRO A 187 14.83 13.37 4.26
N ALA A 188 15.15 12.30 3.52
CA ALA A 188 14.18 11.63 2.66
C ALA A 188 12.96 11.08 3.44
N ARG A 189 13.16 10.57 4.66
CA ARG A 189 12.07 10.09 5.49
C ARG A 189 11.19 11.22 6.02
N ARG A 190 11.79 12.36 6.38
CA ARG A 190 11.07 13.58 6.77
C ARG A 190 10.25 14.10 5.59
N ASP A 191 10.88 14.25 4.43
CA ASP A 191 10.21 14.72 3.22
C ASP A 191 9.08 13.79 2.77
N LEU A 192 9.20 12.46 3.01
CA LEU A 192 8.12 11.51 2.78
C LEU A 192 6.88 11.83 3.63
N TRP A 193 7.06 12.12 4.94
CA TRP A 193 5.95 12.48 5.82
C TRP A 193 5.37 13.84 5.46
N ASP A 194 6.21 14.82 5.15
CA ASP A 194 5.75 16.15 4.71
C ASP A 194 4.97 16.06 3.41
N PHE A 195 5.44 15.29 2.42
CA PHE A 195 4.71 15.05 1.17
C PHE A 195 3.34 14.40 1.41
N ARG A 196 3.29 13.36 2.22
CA ARG A 196 2.03 12.66 2.56
C ARG A 196 1.05 13.56 3.28
N TRP A 197 1.55 14.41 4.18
CA TRP A 197 0.73 15.39 4.88
C TRP A 197 0.12 16.41 3.93
N GLU A 198 0.91 17.02 3.07
CA GLU A 198 0.42 17.97 2.07
C GLU A 198 -0.56 17.30 1.09
N HIS A 199 -0.27 16.08 0.67
CA HIS A 199 -1.15 15.27 -0.17
C HIS A 199 -2.49 14.98 0.52
N ALA A 200 -2.49 14.70 1.82
CA ALA A 200 -3.70 14.48 2.61
C ALA A 200 -4.53 15.76 2.76
N GLN A 201 -3.88 16.88 3.10
CA GLN A 201 -4.50 18.19 3.26
C GLN A 201 -5.18 18.65 1.98
N ALA A 202 -4.52 18.50 0.82
CA ALA A 202 -5.12 18.84 -0.48
C ALA A 202 -6.41 18.05 -0.74
N ARG A 203 -6.44 16.74 -0.43
CA ARG A 203 -7.62 15.91 -0.62
C ARG A 203 -8.75 16.27 0.35
N ILE A 204 -8.43 16.56 1.60
CA ILE A 204 -9.42 16.99 2.60
C ILE A 204 -10.03 18.34 2.20
N ALA A 205 -9.20 19.32 1.83
CA ALA A 205 -9.66 20.63 1.37
C ALA A 205 -10.54 20.51 0.11
N ALA A 206 -10.14 19.67 -0.87
CA ALA A 206 -10.94 19.41 -2.07
C ALA A 206 -12.33 18.83 -1.72
N ARG A 207 -12.39 17.90 -0.77
CA ARG A 207 -13.67 17.31 -0.29
C ARG A 207 -14.55 18.31 0.46
N ARG A 208 -13.95 19.32 1.08
CA ARG A 208 -14.69 20.43 1.73
C ARG A 208 -15.13 21.51 0.75
N GLY A 209 -14.70 21.46 -0.51
CA GLY A 209 -14.95 22.51 -1.50
C GLY A 209 -14.02 23.72 -1.35
N GLU A 210 -12.99 23.63 -0.54
CA GLU A 210 -12.01 24.69 -0.25
C GLU A 210 -10.92 24.70 -1.35
N GLN A 211 -11.30 25.10 -2.58
CA GLN A 211 -10.46 24.93 -3.77
C GLN A 211 -9.10 25.64 -3.68
N ALA A 212 -9.08 26.88 -3.17
CA ALA A 212 -7.83 27.64 -3.02
C ALA A 212 -6.85 26.94 -2.05
N GLU A 213 -7.37 26.42 -0.93
CA GLU A 213 -6.56 25.69 0.04
C GLU A 213 -6.09 24.33 -0.53
N ALA A 214 -6.96 23.64 -1.28
CA ALA A 214 -6.55 22.42 -1.98
C ALA A 214 -5.38 22.65 -2.94
N GLN A 215 -5.43 23.72 -3.75
CA GLN A 215 -4.36 24.07 -4.69
C GLN A 215 -3.07 24.50 -3.97
N LYS A 216 -3.17 25.21 -2.86
CA LYS A 216 -2.01 25.57 -2.02
C LYS A 216 -1.28 24.30 -1.53
N HIS A 217 -2.01 23.31 -1.05
CA HIS A 217 -1.43 22.04 -0.61
C HIS A 217 -0.90 21.19 -1.77
N VAL A 218 -1.52 21.23 -2.96
CA VAL A 218 -0.94 20.63 -4.17
C VAL A 218 0.42 21.27 -4.51
N ALA A 219 0.52 22.59 -4.44
CA ALA A 219 1.78 23.30 -4.68
C ALA A 219 2.83 22.96 -3.61
N ALA A 220 2.43 22.85 -2.34
CA ALA A 220 3.32 22.46 -1.24
C ALA A 220 3.84 21.02 -1.43
N ALA A 221 2.97 20.05 -1.79
CA ALA A 221 3.38 18.68 -2.12
C ALA A 221 4.38 18.66 -3.28
N LYS A 222 4.16 19.48 -4.33
CA LYS A 222 5.10 19.62 -5.44
C LYS A 222 6.46 20.15 -4.97
N ALA A 223 6.47 21.17 -4.13
CA ALA A 223 7.71 21.75 -3.61
C ALA A 223 8.54 20.72 -2.80
N VAL A 224 7.88 19.81 -2.08
CA VAL A 224 8.59 18.69 -1.39
C VAL A 224 9.20 17.72 -2.42
N LEU A 225 8.47 17.36 -3.48
CA LEU A 225 9.01 16.49 -4.55
C LEU A 225 10.20 17.13 -5.27
N ASP A 226 10.17 18.46 -5.47
CA ASP A 226 11.22 19.19 -6.18
C ASP A 226 12.56 19.22 -5.42
N LYS A 227 12.60 18.86 -4.14
CA LYS A 227 13.84 18.61 -3.39
C LYS A 227 14.61 17.39 -3.93
N GLY A 228 13.96 16.48 -4.64
CA GLY A 228 14.56 15.28 -5.22
C GLY A 228 14.96 14.18 -4.23
N THR A 229 14.57 14.31 -2.97
CA THR A 229 14.91 13.34 -1.90
C THR A 229 14.05 12.08 -1.89
N ILE A 230 12.85 12.14 -2.54
CA ILE A 230 11.83 11.09 -2.57
C ILE A 230 11.29 10.88 -4.00
N PRO A 231 12.15 10.58 -5.00
CA PRO A 231 11.74 10.51 -6.41
C PRO A 231 10.66 9.46 -6.68
N GLU A 232 10.62 8.39 -5.89
CA GLU A 232 9.60 7.34 -5.98
C GLU A 232 8.18 7.84 -5.65
N GLN A 233 8.03 8.96 -4.96
CA GLN A 233 6.72 9.55 -4.65
C GLN A 233 6.14 10.34 -5.82
N ALA A 234 6.93 10.72 -6.82
CA ALA A 234 6.47 11.49 -7.97
C ALA A 234 5.33 10.80 -8.73
N GLN A 235 5.28 9.46 -8.74
CA GLN A 235 4.22 8.69 -9.37
C GLN A 235 2.82 8.90 -8.75
N PHE A 236 2.74 9.40 -7.51
CA PHE A 236 1.46 9.68 -6.83
C PHE A 236 0.93 11.09 -7.07
N PHE A 237 1.74 11.96 -7.67
CA PHE A 237 1.36 13.35 -7.89
C PHE A 237 0.27 13.55 -8.95
N PRO A 238 0.24 12.82 -10.08
CA PRO A 238 -0.89 12.87 -11.00
C PRO A 238 -2.22 12.48 -10.34
N TYR A 239 -2.21 11.46 -9.47
CA TYR A 239 -3.39 11.11 -8.69
C TYR A 239 -3.89 12.27 -7.83
N LEU A 240 -2.99 12.97 -7.14
CA LEU A 240 -3.35 14.12 -6.31
C LEU A 240 -4.02 15.22 -7.13
N LYS A 241 -3.42 15.60 -8.26
CA LYS A 241 -3.97 16.62 -9.17
C LYS A 241 -5.34 16.22 -9.72
N GLY A 242 -5.45 14.96 -10.17
CA GLY A 242 -6.71 14.43 -10.69
C GLY A 242 -7.81 14.37 -9.63
N TYR A 243 -7.47 14.02 -8.39
CA TYR A 243 -8.41 14.03 -7.26
C TYR A 243 -8.93 15.44 -6.98
N VAL A 244 -8.05 16.43 -6.87
CA VAL A 244 -8.42 17.82 -6.60
C VAL A 244 -9.28 18.39 -7.75
N ALA A 245 -8.89 18.15 -9.00
CA ALA A 245 -9.66 18.57 -10.17
C ALA A 245 -11.06 17.95 -10.20
N PHE A 246 -11.19 16.65 -9.84
CA PHE A 246 -12.48 15.99 -9.78
C PHE A 246 -13.45 16.67 -8.80
N TYR A 247 -12.99 16.98 -7.58
CA TYR A 247 -13.82 17.67 -6.59
C TYR A 247 -14.01 19.15 -6.87
N ALA A 248 -13.18 19.76 -7.73
CA ALA A 248 -13.39 21.09 -8.28
C ALA A 248 -14.44 21.13 -9.41
N GLY A 249 -14.88 19.97 -9.92
CA GLY A 249 -15.77 19.89 -11.06
C GLY A 249 -15.07 20.00 -12.43
N ASP A 250 -13.75 20.12 -12.46
CA ASP A 250 -12.95 20.09 -13.70
C ASP A 250 -12.67 18.62 -14.10
N TYR A 251 -13.71 17.98 -14.63
CA TYR A 251 -13.64 16.56 -14.99
C TYR A 251 -12.73 16.27 -16.18
N LYS A 252 -12.44 17.25 -17.05
CA LYS A 252 -11.49 17.07 -18.16
C LYS A 252 -10.08 16.94 -17.62
N THR A 253 -9.62 17.90 -16.83
CA THR A 253 -8.32 17.84 -16.16
C THR A 253 -8.22 16.63 -15.22
N ALA A 254 -9.29 16.32 -14.47
CA ALA A 254 -9.32 15.15 -13.63
C ALA A 254 -9.05 13.86 -14.41
N LEU A 255 -9.67 13.66 -15.57
CA LEU A 255 -9.47 12.49 -16.41
C LEU A 255 -8.05 12.41 -16.97
N GLU A 256 -7.50 13.53 -17.44
CA GLU A 256 -6.13 13.60 -17.97
C GLU A 256 -5.09 13.21 -16.92
N GLU A 257 -5.20 13.73 -15.72
CA GLU A 257 -4.28 13.46 -14.63
C GLU A 257 -4.45 12.04 -14.05
N LEU A 258 -5.68 11.58 -13.84
CA LEU A 258 -5.93 10.23 -13.33
C LEU A 258 -5.43 9.14 -14.29
N LYS A 259 -5.43 9.39 -15.60
CA LYS A 259 -4.86 8.47 -16.60
C LYS A 259 -3.34 8.37 -16.56
N GLN A 260 -2.65 9.34 -15.99
CA GLN A 260 -1.20 9.30 -15.77
C GLN A 260 -0.83 8.61 -14.45
N ALA A 261 -1.81 8.40 -13.55
CA ALA A 261 -1.60 7.73 -12.28
C ALA A 261 -1.55 6.20 -12.45
N ASN A 262 -1.32 5.47 -11.35
CA ASN A 262 -1.22 4.01 -11.36
C ASN A 262 -2.53 3.34 -11.82
N GLN A 263 -2.55 2.84 -13.05
CA GLN A 263 -3.73 2.23 -13.65
C GLN A 263 -4.10 0.86 -13.05
N ASN A 264 -3.26 0.28 -12.20
CA ASN A 264 -3.54 -0.96 -11.47
C ASN A 264 -4.17 -0.70 -10.08
N ASP A 265 -4.30 0.55 -9.66
CA ASP A 265 -4.96 0.91 -8.40
C ASP A 265 -6.48 0.96 -8.59
N PRO A 266 -7.26 0.10 -7.89
CA PRO A 266 -8.72 0.06 -8.05
C PRO A 266 -9.41 1.36 -7.67
N PHE A 267 -8.85 2.15 -6.76
CA PHE A 267 -9.40 3.47 -6.40
C PHE A 267 -9.27 4.44 -7.57
N ILE A 268 -8.12 4.46 -8.24
CA ILE A 268 -7.89 5.31 -9.42
C ILE A 268 -8.80 4.89 -10.56
N GLN A 269 -8.94 3.58 -10.83
CA GLN A 269 -9.88 3.07 -11.82
C GLN A 269 -11.34 3.49 -11.51
N CYS A 270 -11.73 3.41 -10.24
CA CYS A 270 -13.05 3.85 -9.79
C CYS A 270 -13.26 5.36 -9.97
N MET A 271 -12.25 6.19 -9.68
CA MET A 271 -12.31 7.63 -9.93
C MET A 271 -12.40 7.95 -11.42
N ILE A 272 -11.65 7.27 -12.28
CA ILE A 272 -11.75 7.41 -13.73
C ILE A 272 -13.17 7.06 -14.20
N ALA A 273 -13.75 5.96 -13.68
CA ALA A 273 -15.14 5.57 -13.99
C ALA A 273 -16.13 6.68 -13.60
N GLN A 274 -16.00 7.22 -12.40
CA GLN A 274 -16.85 8.34 -11.95
C GLN A 274 -16.67 9.57 -12.82
N THR A 275 -15.44 9.87 -13.22
CA THR A 275 -15.09 11.03 -14.06
C THR A 275 -15.74 10.89 -15.46
N TYR A 276 -15.68 9.71 -16.07
CA TYR A 276 -16.37 9.43 -17.33
C TYR A 276 -17.89 9.63 -17.21
N GLY A 277 -18.50 9.13 -16.12
CA GLY A 277 -19.93 9.35 -15.87
C GLY A 277 -20.28 10.84 -15.74
N LYS A 278 -19.40 11.65 -15.13
CA LYS A 278 -19.58 13.12 -15.05
C LYS A 278 -19.42 13.83 -16.38
N LEU A 279 -18.65 13.26 -17.30
CA LEU A 279 -18.47 13.74 -18.67
C LEU A 279 -19.55 13.21 -19.66
N GLY A 280 -20.46 12.35 -19.19
CA GLY A 280 -21.54 11.76 -20.00
C GLY A 280 -21.15 10.49 -20.76
N ASP A 281 -19.92 10.00 -20.64
CA ASP A 281 -19.44 8.76 -21.27
C ASP A 281 -19.69 7.55 -20.34
N ASN A 282 -20.94 7.14 -20.24
CA ASN A 282 -21.35 6.07 -19.34
C ASN A 282 -20.80 4.68 -19.74
N ASP A 283 -20.52 4.48 -21.02
CA ASP A 283 -19.97 3.19 -21.52
C ASP A 283 -18.54 3.01 -21.00
N LYS A 284 -17.68 4.01 -21.12
CA LYS A 284 -16.36 3.99 -20.52
C LYS A 284 -16.40 3.97 -18.98
N GLY A 285 -17.34 4.68 -18.37
CA GLY A 285 -17.58 4.58 -16.94
C GLY A 285 -17.83 3.14 -16.52
N THR A 286 -18.72 2.44 -17.20
CA THR A 286 -19.03 1.02 -16.96
C THR A 286 -17.82 0.11 -17.18
N GLU A 287 -17.02 0.33 -18.22
CA GLU A 287 -15.78 -0.42 -18.46
C GLU A 287 -14.80 -0.31 -17.30
N TYR A 288 -14.57 0.92 -16.80
CA TYR A 288 -13.65 1.14 -15.68
C TYR A 288 -14.20 0.61 -14.35
N TYR A 289 -15.52 0.62 -14.10
CA TYR A 289 -16.08 -0.07 -12.94
C TYR A 289 -15.86 -1.59 -13.02
N ARG A 290 -15.96 -2.21 -14.19
CA ARG A 290 -15.62 -3.64 -14.35
C ARG A 290 -14.14 -3.91 -14.07
N LYS A 291 -13.24 -3.03 -14.53
CA LYS A 291 -11.80 -3.11 -14.17
C LYS A 291 -11.58 -3.03 -12.65
N THR A 292 -12.29 -2.12 -11.99
CA THR A 292 -12.24 -1.98 -10.51
C THR A 292 -12.62 -3.28 -9.79
N LEU A 293 -13.62 -4.02 -10.29
CA LEU A 293 -14.04 -5.30 -9.70
C LEU A 293 -13.01 -6.42 -9.86
N ALA A 294 -12.02 -6.26 -10.72
CA ALA A 294 -10.90 -7.20 -10.87
C ALA A 294 -9.79 -6.99 -9.82
N ALA A 295 -10.01 -6.17 -8.79
CA ALA A 295 -9.08 -5.96 -7.69
C ALA A 295 -8.75 -7.29 -6.98
N THR A 296 -7.46 -7.52 -6.73
CA THR A 296 -6.95 -8.76 -6.12
C THR A 296 -6.38 -8.57 -4.73
N SER A 297 -6.27 -7.33 -4.27
CA SER A 297 -5.66 -6.97 -2.99
C SER A 297 -6.71 -6.50 -1.99
N HIS A 298 -6.63 -7.03 -0.77
CA HIS A 298 -7.44 -6.61 0.36
C HIS A 298 -6.73 -5.44 1.07
N ASN A 299 -7.08 -4.20 0.67
CA ASN A 299 -6.40 -2.97 1.08
C ASN A 299 -7.37 -1.77 1.02
N PRO A 300 -7.01 -0.59 1.55
CA PRO A 300 -7.87 0.59 1.55
C PRO A 300 -8.38 1.02 0.17
N PRO A 301 -7.55 1.05 -0.90
CA PRO A 301 -8.03 1.34 -2.25
C PRO A 301 -9.20 0.45 -2.70
N ALA A 302 -9.06 -0.87 -2.51
CA ALA A 302 -10.09 -1.84 -2.88
C ALA A 302 -11.32 -1.74 -1.96
N ALA A 303 -11.12 -1.45 -0.69
CA ALA A 303 -12.20 -1.35 0.30
C ALA A 303 -13.21 -0.26 -0.04
N TYR A 304 -12.78 0.86 -0.62
CA TYR A 304 -13.69 1.87 -1.17
C TYR A 304 -14.21 1.48 -2.55
N ALA A 305 -13.30 1.16 -3.47
CA ALA A 305 -13.59 1.11 -4.89
C ALA A 305 -14.46 -0.08 -5.29
N VAL A 306 -14.22 -1.28 -4.71
CA VAL A 306 -14.93 -2.50 -5.09
C VAL A 306 -16.42 -2.44 -4.71
N PRO A 307 -16.81 -2.09 -3.47
CA PRO A 307 -18.22 -1.92 -3.13
C PRO A 307 -18.90 -0.83 -3.95
N PHE A 308 -18.21 0.29 -4.19
CA PHE A 308 -18.73 1.39 -5.01
C PHE A 308 -19.02 0.94 -6.44
N ALA A 309 -18.04 0.29 -7.10
CA ALA A 309 -18.21 -0.20 -8.47
C ALA A 309 -19.32 -1.26 -8.57
N ARG A 310 -19.41 -2.17 -7.59
CA ARG A 310 -20.49 -3.17 -7.53
C ARG A 310 -21.86 -2.53 -7.49
N LYS A 311 -22.04 -1.51 -6.62
CA LYS A 311 -23.31 -0.77 -6.54
C LYS A 311 -23.67 -0.02 -7.82
N LYS A 312 -22.67 0.39 -8.62
CA LYS A 312 -22.89 1.10 -9.90
C LYS A 312 -23.22 0.16 -11.05
N LEU A 313 -22.87 -1.12 -10.93
CA LEU A 313 -23.12 -2.15 -11.95
C LEU A 313 -24.31 -3.06 -11.66
N SER A 314 -24.89 -3.00 -10.42
CA SER A 314 -26.16 -3.62 -10.03
C SER A 314 -27.34 -2.74 -10.45
#